data_dd09e7c15cb6ecd0c57651c131c47318
#
_entry.id   dd09e7c15cb6ecd0c57651c131c47318
#
_cell.length_a   1.000
_cell.length_b   1.000
_cell.length_c   1.000
_cell.angle_alpha   90.00
_cell.angle_beta   90.00
_cell.angle_gamma   90.00
#
_symmetry.space_group_name_H-M   'P 1'
#
loop_
_entity.id
_entity.type
_entity.pdbx_description
1 polymer ?
#
loop_
_entity_poly.entity_id
_entity_poly.type
_entity_poly.pdbx_seq_one_letter_code
_entity_poly.pdbx_strand_id
1 'polypeptide(L)'
;GGIGKGYAVERAMQILQGAGIEHAVVNAGQSSIAAIGHPPDRAGWMVDLGVDGTGLGEIELGDSSISASRQGRVPMAPGDRGYGDIIDPARGRPVESTVTVIVRILSATQADALSTTLLVLPIEEGKRVLEGFPGAAAVWLSATGDVIAMHRDIRAPRWKR
;
A
#
# COMPACT_ATOMS: atom_id res chain seq x y z
N GLY A 1 5.91 1.33 12.99
CA GLY A 1 5.75 1.25 11.54
C GLY A 1 4.70 0.22 11.13
N GLY A 2 4.51 0.04 9.86
CA GLY A 2 3.76 -1.09 9.27
C GLY A 2 2.23 -1.11 9.42
N ILE A 3 1.63 -0.20 10.18
CA ILE A 3 0.16 -0.11 10.36
C ILE A 3 -0.30 1.30 10.76
N GLY A 4 0.61 2.11 11.28
CA GLY A 4 0.27 3.38 11.92
C GLY A 4 -0.25 4.45 10.95
N LYS A 5 0.30 4.52 9.76
CA LYS A 5 -0.15 5.48 8.74
C LYS A 5 -1.52 5.09 8.20
N GLY A 6 -1.71 3.81 7.89
CA GLY A 6 -3.00 3.30 7.44
C GLY A 6 -4.10 3.52 8.47
N TYR A 7 -3.82 3.29 9.75
CA TYR A 7 -4.76 3.57 10.84
C TYR A 7 -5.12 5.06 10.92
N ALA A 8 -4.13 5.95 10.83
CA ALA A 8 -4.37 7.38 10.86
C ALA A 8 -5.21 7.86 9.66
N VAL A 9 -4.93 7.36 8.47
CA VAL A 9 -5.71 7.63 7.25
C VAL A 9 -7.14 7.12 7.40
N GLU A 10 -7.33 5.91 7.91
CA GLU A 10 -8.67 5.33 8.12
C GLU A 10 -9.47 6.14 9.15
N ARG A 11 -8.85 6.57 10.24
CA ARG A 11 -9.49 7.46 11.23
C ARG A 11 -9.87 8.83 10.64
N ALA A 12 -9.01 9.43 9.82
CA ALA A 12 -9.32 10.67 9.13
C ALA A 12 -10.52 10.50 8.19
N MET A 13 -10.57 9.42 7.42
CA MET A 13 -11.70 9.12 6.54
C MET A 13 -13.01 8.91 7.31
N GLN A 14 -12.98 8.22 8.44
CA GLN A 14 -14.15 8.03 9.31
C GLN A 14 -14.68 9.36 9.86
N ILE A 15 -13.80 10.30 10.22
CA ILE A 15 -14.18 11.64 10.67
C ILE A 15 -14.85 12.42 9.54
N LEU A 16 -14.29 12.39 8.33
CA LEU A 16 -14.87 13.06 7.17
C LEU A 16 -16.25 12.50 6.82
N GLN A 17 -16.38 11.17 6.80
CA GLN A 17 -17.67 10.50 6.57
C GLN A 17 -18.70 10.85 7.67
N GLY A 18 -18.28 10.86 8.93
CA GLY A 18 -19.12 11.27 10.07
C GLY A 18 -19.57 12.72 10.00
N ALA A 19 -18.81 13.58 9.32
CA ALA A 19 -19.17 14.97 9.03
C ALA A 19 -20.01 15.12 7.74
N GLY A 20 -20.45 14.04 7.11
CA GLY A 20 -21.27 14.06 5.91
C GLY A 20 -20.49 14.31 4.60
N ILE A 21 -19.17 14.17 4.62
CA ILE A 21 -18.35 14.29 3.40
C ILE A 21 -18.44 12.98 2.62
N GLU A 22 -18.97 13.06 1.41
CA GLU A 22 -19.17 11.89 0.53
C GLU A 22 -18.04 11.70 -0.48
N HIS A 23 -17.25 12.73 -0.75
CA HIS A 23 -16.17 12.72 -1.72
C HIS A 23 -14.88 13.27 -1.11
N ALA A 24 -13.90 12.43 -0.89
CA ALA A 24 -12.61 12.82 -0.33
C ALA A 24 -11.50 11.83 -0.67
N VAL A 25 -10.27 12.33 -0.66
CA VAL A 25 -9.05 11.54 -0.67
C VAL A 25 -8.13 12.01 0.44
N VAL A 26 -7.58 11.09 1.20
CA VAL A 26 -6.57 11.36 2.25
C VAL A 26 -5.29 10.64 1.87
N ASN A 27 -4.21 11.40 1.77
CA ASN A 27 -2.88 10.90 1.41
C ASN A 27 -1.89 11.16 2.56
N ALA A 28 -1.32 10.11 3.13
CA ALA A 28 -0.30 10.17 4.17
C ALA A 28 1.07 9.79 3.59
N GLY A 29 1.76 10.77 3.01
CA GLY A 29 3.14 10.62 2.53
C GLY A 29 3.30 9.64 1.37
N GLN A 30 2.33 9.59 0.47
CA GLN A 30 2.32 8.75 -0.75
C GLN A 30 2.35 7.23 -0.52
N SER A 31 2.53 6.78 0.72
CA SER A 31 2.62 5.34 1.03
C SER A 31 1.36 4.75 1.64
N SER A 32 0.38 5.57 2.03
CA SER A 32 -0.93 5.12 2.52
C SER A 32 -1.97 6.15 2.12
N ILE A 33 -2.89 5.76 1.26
CA ILE A 33 -3.91 6.62 0.67
C ILE A 33 -5.26 5.94 0.81
N ALA A 34 -6.30 6.71 1.16
CA ALA A 34 -7.68 6.25 1.13
C ALA A 34 -8.55 7.25 0.37
N ALA A 35 -9.56 6.73 -0.31
CA ALA A 35 -10.52 7.52 -1.05
C ALA A 35 -11.94 7.06 -0.78
N ILE A 36 -12.87 8.03 -0.77
CA ILE A 36 -14.33 7.82 -0.81
C ILE A 36 -14.91 8.63 -1.96
N GLY A 37 -15.93 8.06 -2.61
CA GLY A 37 -16.57 8.68 -3.76
C GLY A 37 -15.59 9.00 -4.88
N HIS A 38 -15.84 10.10 -5.57
CA HIS A 38 -15.07 10.49 -6.75
C HIS A 38 -15.12 12.03 -6.95
N PRO A 39 -14.18 12.65 -7.67
CA PRO A 39 -14.31 14.04 -8.10
C PRO A 39 -15.43 14.19 -9.13
N PRO A 40 -15.96 15.41 -9.35
CA PRO A 40 -17.14 15.65 -10.20
C PRO A 40 -17.00 15.17 -11.65
N ASP A 41 -15.78 15.18 -12.18
CA ASP A 41 -15.45 14.93 -13.59
C ASP A 41 -14.89 13.53 -13.88
N ARG A 42 -14.76 12.65 -12.85
CA ARG A 42 -14.14 11.32 -12.98
C ARG A 42 -14.86 10.29 -12.13
N ALA A 43 -14.64 9.02 -12.45
CA ALA A 43 -15.21 7.88 -11.71
C ALA A 43 -14.43 7.54 -10.42
N GLY A 44 -13.22 8.07 -10.24
CA GLY A 44 -12.38 7.89 -9.07
C GLY A 44 -11.27 8.92 -8.99
N TRP A 45 -10.54 8.90 -7.89
CA TRP A 45 -9.41 9.78 -7.63
C TRP A 45 -8.15 9.20 -8.27
N MET A 46 -7.45 9.99 -9.08
CA MET A 46 -6.15 9.62 -9.61
C MET A 46 -5.10 9.79 -8.52
N VAL A 47 -4.44 8.71 -8.14
CA VAL A 47 -3.42 8.71 -7.10
C VAL A 47 -2.10 8.18 -7.65
N ASP A 48 -1.03 8.89 -7.35
CA ASP A 48 0.33 8.48 -7.58
C ASP A 48 0.94 8.01 -6.24
N LEU A 49 1.51 6.83 -6.23
CA LEU A 49 2.14 6.25 -5.04
C LEU A 49 3.61 6.68 -4.86
N GLY A 50 4.10 7.59 -5.71
CA GLY A 50 5.47 8.09 -5.63
C GLY A 50 6.53 7.00 -5.78
N VAL A 51 6.19 5.92 -6.43
CA VAL A 51 7.14 4.83 -6.73
C VAL A 51 7.71 5.10 -8.11
N ASP A 52 8.73 5.96 -8.16
CA ASP A 52 9.39 6.38 -9.39
C ASP A 52 9.81 5.17 -10.25
N GLY A 53 9.57 5.27 -11.55
CA GLY A 53 9.96 4.26 -12.53
C GLY A 53 9.09 3.00 -12.53
N THR A 54 8.01 2.94 -11.76
CA THR A 54 7.07 1.82 -11.85
C THR A 54 6.16 2.00 -13.07
N GLY A 55 5.98 0.93 -13.86
CA GLY A 55 5.02 0.90 -14.96
C GLY A 55 3.55 0.94 -14.53
N LEU A 56 3.26 1.20 -13.24
CA LEU A 56 1.90 1.30 -12.72
C LEU A 56 1.29 2.68 -12.97
N GLY A 57 2.11 3.73 -13.03
CA GLY A 57 1.62 5.10 -13.19
C GLY A 57 0.61 5.51 -12.13
N GLU A 58 -0.31 6.37 -12.51
CA GLU A 58 -1.45 6.72 -11.67
C GLU A 58 -2.48 5.58 -11.59
N ILE A 59 -3.04 5.39 -10.40
CA ILE A 59 -4.11 4.42 -10.14
C ILE A 59 -5.39 5.18 -9.84
N GLU A 60 -6.48 4.81 -10.49
CA GLU A 60 -7.81 5.33 -10.16
C GLU A 60 -8.33 4.65 -8.89
N LEU A 61 -8.55 5.44 -7.85
CA LEU A 61 -8.98 4.99 -6.53
C LEU A 61 -10.37 5.55 -6.21
N GLY A 62 -11.35 4.67 -5.99
CA GLY A 62 -12.67 5.02 -5.49
C GLY A 62 -13.07 4.03 -4.40
N ASP A 63 -13.72 4.49 -3.32
CA ASP A 63 -14.21 3.70 -2.17
C ASP A 63 -13.23 2.58 -1.75
N SER A 64 -11.96 2.90 -1.67
CA SER A 64 -10.92 1.94 -1.31
C SER A 64 -9.66 2.65 -0.81
N SER A 65 -8.75 1.85 -0.28
CA SER A 65 -7.46 2.32 0.21
C SER A 65 -6.33 1.58 -0.51
N ILE A 66 -5.18 2.21 -0.59
CA ILE A 66 -3.97 1.64 -1.18
C ILE A 66 -2.78 1.96 -0.29
N SER A 67 -1.88 1.02 -0.14
CA SER A 67 -0.63 1.22 0.60
C SER A 67 0.54 0.57 -0.11
N ALA A 68 1.69 1.25 -0.07
CA ALA A 68 2.94 0.77 -0.61
C ALA A 68 3.99 0.61 0.49
N SER A 69 4.68 -0.53 0.50
CA SER A 69 5.82 -0.82 1.36
C SER A 69 7.04 -1.19 0.54
N ARG A 70 8.18 -0.62 0.92
CA ARG A 70 9.49 -0.88 0.36
C ARG A 70 10.51 -0.85 1.48
N GLN A 71 11.53 -1.69 1.42
CA GLN A 71 12.64 -1.64 2.37
C GLN A 71 13.38 -0.32 2.19
N GLY A 72 13.33 0.54 3.19
CA GLY A 72 14.17 1.71 3.32
C GLY A 72 15.54 1.34 3.91
N ARG A 73 16.49 2.27 3.87
CA ARG A 73 17.76 2.19 4.56
C ARG A 73 17.98 3.45 5.38
N VAL A 74 18.16 3.30 6.67
CA VAL A 74 18.42 4.41 7.59
C VAL A 74 19.90 4.36 7.96
N PRO A 75 20.73 5.33 7.55
CA PRO A 75 22.12 5.42 7.99
C PRO A 75 22.18 5.60 9.50
N MET A 76 22.98 4.76 10.18
CA MET A 76 23.20 4.83 11.64
C MET A 76 24.43 5.70 11.98
N ALA A 77 25.34 5.89 11.02
CA ALA A 77 26.53 6.72 11.15
C ALA A 77 26.98 7.27 9.78
N PRO A 78 27.79 8.34 9.72
CA PRO A 78 28.36 8.83 8.47
C PRO A 78 29.18 7.74 7.76
N GLY A 79 28.89 7.49 6.49
CA GLY A 79 29.54 6.46 5.67
C GLY A 79 28.94 5.05 5.79
N ASP A 80 27.95 4.85 6.64
CA ASP A 80 27.21 3.59 6.73
C ASP A 80 26.32 3.37 5.50
N ARG A 81 26.18 2.10 5.08
CA ARG A 81 25.26 1.68 4.02
C ARG A 81 23.79 1.76 4.44
N GLY A 82 23.51 2.15 5.67
CA GLY A 82 22.18 2.19 6.27
C GLY A 82 21.65 0.81 6.67
N TYR A 83 20.85 0.81 7.73
CA TYR A 83 20.16 -0.37 8.23
C TYR A 83 18.74 -0.41 7.67
N GLY A 84 18.23 -1.58 7.31
CA GLY A 84 16.86 -1.72 6.85
C GLY A 84 15.87 -1.41 7.97
N ASP A 85 14.82 -0.65 7.68
CA ASP A 85 13.79 -0.22 8.63
C ASP A 85 12.70 -1.26 8.86
N ILE A 86 12.57 -2.25 7.97
CA ILE A 86 11.63 -3.36 8.11
C ILE A 86 12.39 -4.60 8.57
N ILE A 87 12.03 -5.11 9.74
CA ILE A 87 12.67 -6.27 10.37
C ILE A 87 11.82 -7.52 10.13
N ASP A 88 12.44 -8.59 9.67
CA ASP A 88 11.85 -9.93 9.66
C ASP A 88 11.76 -10.46 11.10
N PRO A 89 10.56 -10.65 11.66
CA PRO A 89 10.40 -11.06 13.05
C PRO A 89 10.90 -12.50 13.31
N ALA A 90 10.91 -13.35 12.30
CA ALA A 90 11.40 -14.71 12.44
C ALA A 90 12.94 -14.78 12.50
N ARG A 91 13.60 -13.83 11.85
CA ARG A 91 15.08 -13.78 11.77
C ARG A 91 15.71 -12.73 12.68
N GLY A 92 14.92 -11.77 13.20
CA GLY A 92 15.40 -10.67 14.03
C GLY A 92 16.36 -9.71 13.31
N ARG A 93 16.33 -9.64 11.98
CA ARG A 93 17.20 -8.82 11.14
C ARG A 93 16.42 -8.16 10.01
N PRO A 94 16.96 -7.07 9.42
CA PRO A 94 16.32 -6.41 8.30
C PRO A 94 16.01 -7.36 7.14
N VAL A 95 14.87 -7.14 6.50
CA VAL A 95 14.51 -7.82 5.24
C VAL A 95 15.49 -7.41 4.16
N GLU A 96 16.13 -8.39 3.52
CA GLU A 96 16.99 -8.18 2.36
C GLU A 96 16.16 -8.24 1.07
N SER A 97 15.38 -7.19 0.82
CA SER A 97 14.51 -7.12 -0.36
C SER A 97 14.64 -5.78 -1.07
N THR A 98 14.65 -5.81 -2.38
CA THR A 98 14.57 -4.62 -3.25
C THR A 98 13.16 -4.47 -3.87
N VAL A 99 12.24 -5.31 -3.45
CA VAL A 99 10.87 -5.34 -3.95
C VAL A 99 10.06 -4.22 -3.32
N THR A 100 9.16 -3.62 -4.10
CA THR A 100 8.06 -2.79 -3.58
C THR A 100 6.79 -3.62 -3.62
N VAL A 101 6.04 -3.61 -2.53
CA VAL A 101 4.74 -4.27 -2.45
C VAL A 101 3.65 -3.23 -2.30
N ILE A 102 2.67 -3.29 -3.18
CA ILE A 102 1.49 -2.41 -3.15
C ILE A 102 0.27 -3.27 -2.90
N VAL A 103 -0.56 -2.86 -1.94
CA VAL A 103 -1.83 -3.53 -1.60
C VAL A 103 -2.97 -2.53 -1.70
N ARG A 104 -4.05 -2.94 -2.37
CA ARG A 104 -5.33 -2.23 -2.42
C ARG A 104 -6.40 -3.07 -1.75
N ILE A 105 -7.14 -2.48 -0.82
CA ILE A 105 -8.28 -3.07 -0.12
C ILE A 105 -9.17 -1.94 0.43
N LEU A 106 -10.35 -2.26 0.97
CA LEU A 106 -11.26 -1.24 1.51
C LEU A 106 -10.66 -0.49 2.74
N SER A 107 -10.09 -1.21 3.71
CA SER A 107 -9.50 -0.65 4.93
C SER A 107 -8.07 -0.16 4.72
N ALA A 108 -7.80 1.10 5.01
CA ALA A 108 -6.45 1.67 4.96
C ALA A 108 -5.51 1.03 6.00
N THR A 109 -6.02 0.67 7.16
CA THR A 109 -5.29 -0.05 8.20
C THR A 109 -4.82 -1.41 7.70
N GLN A 110 -5.72 -2.17 7.04
CA GLN A 110 -5.38 -3.45 6.45
C GLN A 110 -4.41 -3.31 5.27
N ALA A 111 -4.59 -2.30 4.42
CA ALA A 111 -3.67 -2.04 3.30
C ALA A 111 -2.23 -1.84 3.79
N ASP A 112 -2.03 -1.01 4.82
CA ASP A 112 -0.72 -0.71 5.40
C ASP A 112 -0.11 -1.95 6.07
N ALA A 113 -0.87 -2.66 6.88
CA ALA A 113 -0.41 -3.89 7.54
C ALA A 113 -0.04 -4.98 6.52
N LEU A 114 -0.89 -5.20 5.51
CA LEU A 114 -0.66 -6.23 4.49
C LEU A 114 0.54 -5.89 3.61
N SER A 115 0.70 -4.64 3.15
CA SER A 115 1.84 -4.28 2.30
C SER A 115 3.18 -4.57 2.97
N THR A 116 3.27 -4.30 4.29
CA THR A 116 4.48 -4.61 5.09
C THR A 116 4.63 -6.12 5.32
N THR A 117 3.55 -6.83 5.63
CA THR A 117 3.56 -8.29 5.82
C THR A 117 4.02 -9.02 4.56
N LEU A 118 3.46 -8.63 3.41
CA LEU A 118 3.79 -9.23 2.11
C LEU A 118 5.21 -8.93 1.64
N LEU A 119 5.83 -7.86 2.14
CA LEU A 119 7.22 -7.56 1.87
C LEU A 119 8.17 -8.51 2.64
N VAL A 120 7.76 -8.96 3.82
CA VAL A 120 8.52 -9.89 4.67
C VAL A 120 8.39 -11.34 4.19
N LEU A 121 7.20 -11.72 3.74
CA LEU A 121 6.90 -13.11 3.35
C LEU A 121 7.39 -13.46 1.94
N PRO A 122 7.72 -14.73 1.68
CA PRO A 122 7.82 -15.23 0.31
C PRO A 122 6.52 -14.99 -0.46
N ILE A 123 6.62 -14.69 -1.76
CA ILE A 123 5.46 -14.30 -2.59
C ILE A 123 4.30 -15.30 -2.51
N GLU A 124 4.59 -16.59 -2.60
CA GLU A 124 3.54 -17.62 -2.57
C GLU A 124 2.86 -17.77 -1.20
N GLU A 125 3.57 -17.47 -0.12
CA GLU A 125 2.97 -17.39 1.22
C GLU A 125 2.13 -16.12 1.34
N GLY A 126 2.63 -15.00 0.83
CA GLY A 126 1.89 -13.75 0.76
C GLY A 126 0.57 -13.88 0.00
N LYS A 127 0.55 -14.58 -1.13
CA LYS A 127 -0.69 -14.87 -1.87
C LYS A 127 -1.69 -15.68 -1.04
N ARG A 128 -1.22 -16.69 -0.31
CA ARG A 128 -2.07 -17.49 0.60
C ARG A 128 -2.66 -16.63 1.74
N VAL A 129 -1.88 -15.70 2.30
CA VAL A 129 -2.40 -14.74 3.29
C VAL A 129 -3.52 -13.89 2.69
N LEU A 130 -3.37 -13.43 1.45
CA LEU A 130 -4.39 -12.61 0.78
C LEU A 130 -5.71 -13.32 0.52
N GLU A 131 -5.74 -14.65 0.48
CA GLU A 131 -6.99 -15.43 0.38
C GLU A 131 -7.91 -15.20 1.57
N GLY A 132 -7.34 -14.92 2.76
CA GLY A 132 -8.09 -14.55 3.97
C GLY A 132 -8.63 -13.11 3.97
N PHE A 133 -8.33 -12.31 2.95
CA PHE A 133 -8.74 -10.91 2.85
C PHE A 133 -9.59 -10.68 1.58
N PRO A 134 -10.90 -10.93 1.63
CA PRO A 134 -11.79 -10.72 0.50
C PRO A 134 -11.69 -9.28 -0.03
N GLY A 135 -11.48 -9.16 -1.32
CA GLY A 135 -11.32 -7.86 -1.94
C GLY A 135 -9.89 -7.33 -1.98
N ALA A 136 -8.92 -7.92 -1.30
CA ALA A 136 -7.54 -7.50 -1.43
C ALA A 136 -6.97 -7.77 -2.82
N ALA A 137 -6.27 -6.77 -3.39
CA ALA A 137 -5.40 -6.92 -4.54
C ALA A 137 -3.98 -6.52 -4.15
N ALA A 138 -2.98 -7.18 -4.71
CA ALA A 138 -1.60 -6.87 -4.43
C ALA A 138 -0.72 -7.03 -5.67
N VAL A 139 0.34 -6.23 -5.74
CA VAL A 139 1.38 -6.34 -6.75
C VAL A 139 2.75 -6.24 -6.10
N TRP A 140 3.67 -7.07 -6.55
CA TRP A 140 5.08 -7.03 -6.21
C TRP A 140 5.85 -6.49 -7.40
N LEU A 141 6.63 -5.45 -7.18
CA LEU A 141 7.42 -4.77 -8.21
C LEU A 141 8.91 -4.94 -7.94
N SER A 142 9.69 -5.10 -8.99
CA SER A 142 11.15 -5.05 -8.92
C SER A 142 11.65 -3.66 -8.55
N ALA A 143 12.95 -3.52 -8.30
CA ALA A 143 13.59 -2.22 -8.12
C ALA A 143 13.49 -1.32 -9.37
N THR A 144 13.29 -1.90 -10.55
CA THR A 144 13.10 -1.21 -11.83
C THR A 144 11.62 -0.94 -12.15
N GLY A 145 10.71 -1.36 -11.25
CA GLY A 145 9.27 -1.14 -11.41
C GLY A 145 8.54 -2.20 -12.22
N ASP A 146 9.23 -3.25 -12.65
CA ASP A 146 8.61 -4.36 -13.38
C ASP A 146 7.73 -5.20 -12.45
N VAL A 147 6.60 -5.66 -12.95
CA VAL A 147 5.70 -6.56 -12.21
C VAL A 147 6.35 -7.94 -12.07
N ILE A 148 6.69 -8.33 -10.84
CA ILE A 148 7.22 -9.66 -10.51
C ILE A 148 6.07 -10.64 -10.28
N ALA A 149 5.03 -10.20 -9.55
CA ALA A 149 3.86 -11.00 -9.22
C ALA A 149 2.64 -10.10 -8.98
N MET A 150 1.45 -10.68 -9.14
CA MET A 150 0.17 -10.02 -8.87
C MET A 150 -0.81 -11.01 -8.23
N HIS A 151 -1.61 -10.50 -7.31
CA HIS A 151 -2.80 -11.17 -6.79
C HIS A 151 -4.00 -10.27 -7.03
N ARG A 152 -4.87 -10.63 -7.95
CA ARG A 152 -5.96 -9.81 -8.49
C ARG A 152 -5.46 -8.51 -9.12
N ASP A 153 -6.29 -7.90 -9.97
CA ASP A 153 -5.91 -6.64 -10.64
C ASP A 153 -6.04 -5.46 -9.69
N ILE A 154 -4.93 -4.86 -9.35
CA ILE A 154 -4.85 -3.68 -8.47
C ILE A 154 -5.48 -2.43 -9.11
N ARG A 155 -5.64 -2.41 -10.44
CA ARG A 155 -6.23 -1.33 -11.22
C ARG A 155 -7.75 -1.47 -11.40
N ALA A 156 -8.34 -2.59 -10.98
CA ALA A 156 -9.78 -2.82 -11.15
C ALA A 156 -10.59 -1.67 -10.51
N PRO A 157 -11.44 -0.95 -11.27
CA PRO A 157 -11.95 0.37 -10.88
C PRO A 157 -12.94 0.34 -9.72
N ARG A 158 -13.56 -0.78 -9.39
CA ARG A 158 -14.52 -0.87 -8.26
C ARG A 158 -14.58 -2.28 -7.69
N TRP A 159 -14.55 -2.36 -6.35
CA TRP A 159 -15.03 -3.53 -5.63
C TRP A 159 -16.55 -3.56 -5.68
N LYS A 160 -17.12 -4.56 -6.32
CA LYS A 160 -18.53 -4.86 -6.10
C LYS A 160 -18.66 -5.35 -4.64
N ARG A 161 -19.45 -4.66 -3.85
CA ARG A 161 -19.87 -5.09 -2.51
C ARG A 161 -20.60 -6.42 -2.58
#